data_0e561b5b9e7b26bcd79528c596d12868
#
_entry.id   0e561b5b9e7b26bcd79528c596d12868
#
_cell.length_a   1.000
_cell.length_b   1.000
_cell.length_c   1.000
_cell.angle_alpha   90.00
_cell.angle_beta   90.00
_cell.angle_gamma   90.00
#
_symmetry.space_group_name_H-M   'P 1'
#
loop_
_entity.id
_entity.type
_entity.pdbx_description
1 polymer ?
#
loop_
_entity_poly.entity_id
_entity_poly.type
_entity_poly.pdbx_seq_one_letter_code
_entity_poly.pdbx_strand_id
1 'polypeptide(L)'
;MRAAVRFAAWLYAVAVYGFIFLPVVVLVLFSLQATSFPIPPFTGPSLRWYQAVLSDARLTSALVNSLLVAVLSSLASVTLGFLSAWGFARFVLPGSALLRGLITLPLTVSYLIIGMGLLVLFNWAGVPKSLLAAGIGHIVINLPLCFAIIY
;
A
#
# COMPACT_ATOMS: atom_id res chain seq x y z
N MET A 1 3.91 -26.14 33.63
CA MET A 1 3.71 -26.26 32.17
C MET A 1 3.17 -24.99 31.49
N ARG A 2 2.04 -24.41 31.95
CA ARG A 2 1.43 -23.21 31.26
C ARG A 2 2.34 -21.97 31.23
N ALA A 3 3.13 -21.71 32.30
CA ALA A 3 4.06 -20.56 32.32
C ALA A 3 5.23 -20.73 31.36
N ALA A 4 5.82 -21.90 31.26
CA ALA A 4 6.91 -22.19 30.34
C ALA A 4 6.46 -22.08 28.85
N VAL A 5 5.25 -22.57 28.54
CA VAL A 5 4.66 -22.46 27.21
C VAL A 5 4.41 -20.98 26.83
N ARG A 6 3.87 -20.20 27.78
CA ARG A 6 3.66 -18.75 27.56
C ARG A 6 4.98 -18.02 27.36
N PHE A 7 6.01 -18.33 28.12
CA PHE A 7 7.34 -17.74 27.95
C PHE A 7 7.95 -18.10 26.60
N ALA A 8 7.89 -19.38 26.21
CA ALA A 8 8.36 -19.82 24.89
C ALA A 8 7.61 -19.16 23.74
N ALA A 9 6.29 -19.03 23.85
CA ALA A 9 5.48 -18.32 22.85
C ALA A 9 5.85 -16.83 22.74
N TRP A 10 6.13 -16.18 23.89
CA TRP A 10 6.58 -14.79 23.90
C TRP A 10 7.96 -14.61 23.27
N LEU A 11 8.89 -15.48 23.61
CA LEU A 11 10.22 -15.48 23.02
C LEU A 11 10.17 -15.69 21.49
N TYR A 12 9.34 -16.64 21.05
CA TYR A 12 9.10 -16.88 19.63
C TYR A 12 8.51 -15.65 18.92
N ALA A 13 7.48 -15.04 19.50
CA ALA A 13 6.87 -13.84 18.95
C ALA A 13 7.89 -12.70 18.81
N VAL A 14 8.69 -12.44 19.87
CA VAL A 14 9.75 -11.40 19.84
C VAL A 14 10.80 -11.71 18.78
N ALA A 15 11.21 -12.97 18.64
CA ALA A 15 12.18 -13.36 17.61
C ALA A 15 11.62 -13.14 16.19
N VAL A 16 10.37 -13.54 15.95
CA VAL A 16 9.71 -13.37 14.63
C VAL A 16 9.54 -11.89 14.31
N TYR A 17 9.00 -11.10 15.24
CA TYR A 17 8.85 -9.66 15.01
C TYR A 17 10.20 -8.97 14.87
N GLY A 18 11.18 -9.32 15.71
CA GLY A 18 12.55 -8.82 15.58
C GLY A 18 13.13 -9.08 14.20
N PHE A 19 12.99 -10.30 13.69
CA PHE A 19 13.46 -10.67 12.34
C PHE A 19 12.74 -9.88 11.24
N ILE A 20 11.40 -9.69 11.34
CA ILE A 20 10.61 -8.96 10.37
C ILE A 20 10.97 -7.46 10.37
N PHE A 21 11.17 -6.86 11.55
CA PHE A 21 11.46 -5.44 11.65
C PHE A 21 12.95 -5.10 11.53
N LEU A 22 13.85 -6.07 11.65
CA LEU A 22 15.29 -5.86 11.55
C LEU A 22 15.71 -5.13 10.26
N PRO A 23 15.24 -5.49 9.06
CA PRO A 23 15.56 -4.73 7.85
C PRO A 23 15.11 -3.27 7.91
N VAL A 24 13.95 -3.02 8.52
CA VAL A 24 13.43 -1.65 8.68
C VAL A 24 14.31 -0.84 9.63
N VAL A 25 14.72 -1.43 10.76
CA VAL A 25 15.64 -0.80 11.72
C VAL A 25 16.98 -0.50 11.05
N VAL A 26 17.52 -1.44 10.27
CA VAL A 26 18.76 -1.25 9.51
C VAL A 26 18.62 -0.09 8.51
N LEU A 27 17.51 -0.03 7.76
CA LEU A 27 17.24 1.08 6.84
C LEU A 27 17.18 2.42 7.55
N VAL A 28 16.49 2.49 8.70
CA VAL A 28 16.40 3.72 9.50
C VAL A 28 17.78 4.14 10.03
N LEU A 29 18.58 3.21 10.52
CA LEU A 29 19.94 3.50 10.99
C LEU A 29 20.82 4.02 9.85
N PHE A 30 20.81 3.34 8.70
CA PHE A 30 21.63 3.78 7.56
C PHE A 30 21.08 5.04 6.87
N SER A 31 19.80 5.38 7.02
CA SER A 31 19.29 6.67 6.54
C SER A 31 19.91 7.88 7.24
N LEU A 32 20.43 7.66 8.45
CA LEU A 32 21.15 8.67 9.23
C LEU A 32 22.68 8.63 8.99
N GLN A 33 23.17 7.77 8.09
CA GLN A 33 24.61 7.69 7.83
C GLN A 33 25.11 8.92 7.09
N ALA A 34 26.30 9.42 7.49
CA ALA A 34 26.89 10.61 6.87
C ALA A 34 27.48 10.33 5.46
N THR A 35 27.88 9.07 5.18
CA THR A 35 28.46 8.67 3.90
C THR A 35 27.40 8.31 2.86
N SER A 36 27.79 8.36 1.57
CA SER A 36 26.89 8.04 0.45
C SER A 36 26.54 6.56 0.32
N PHE A 37 27.31 5.68 0.96
CA PHE A 37 27.08 4.24 0.88
C PHE A 37 26.57 3.70 2.23
N PRO A 38 25.49 2.92 2.23
CA PRO A 38 24.91 2.34 3.44
C PRO A 38 25.68 1.06 3.86
N ILE A 39 26.99 1.18 4.06
CA ILE A 39 27.87 0.07 4.44
C ILE A 39 28.57 0.36 5.77
N PRO A 40 28.85 -0.66 6.59
CA PRO A 40 29.66 -0.49 7.79
C PRO A 40 31.09 -0.02 7.47
N PRO A 41 31.73 0.74 8.38
CA PRO A 41 31.24 1.15 9.70
C PRO A 41 30.27 2.33 9.65
N PHE A 42 29.38 2.42 10.66
CA PHE A 42 28.50 3.57 10.83
C PHE A 42 29.31 4.83 11.20
N THR A 43 29.27 5.84 10.35
CA THR A 43 30.11 7.05 10.46
C THR A 43 29.45 8.18 11.28
N GLY A 44 28.39 7.88 12.01
CA GLY A 44 27.68 8.81 12.88
C GLY A 44 26.37 9.35 12.30
N PRO A 45 25.47 9.86 13.17
CA PRO A 45 24.17 10.37 12.76
C PRO A 45 24.32 11.69 11.98
N SER A 46 23.65 11.76 10.81
CA SER A 46 23.60 12.94 9.96
C SER A 46 22.22 13.07 9.31
N LEU A 47 21.67 14.29 9.29
CA LEU A 47 20.43 14.61 8.59
C LEU A 47 20.66 15.14 7.17
N ARG A 48 21.89 15.07 6.68
CA ARG A 48 22.29 15.59 5.36
C ARG A 48 21.37 15.10 4.24
N TRP A 49 21.05 13.81 4.22
CA TRP A 49 20.22 13.23 3.17
C TRP A 49 18.77 13.69 3.25
N TYR A 50 18.23 13.87 4.45
CA TYR A 50 16.90 14.45 4.64
C TYR A 50 16.84 15.90 4.15
N GLN A 51 17.85 16.71 4.46
CA GLN A 51 17.97 18.07 3.94
C GLN A 51 18.09 18.09 2.41
N ALA A 52 18.91 17.21 1.84
CA ALA A 52 19.05 17.08 0.39
C ALA A 52 17.73 16.71 -0.30
N VAL A 53 16.96 15.77 0.25
CA VAL A 53 15.64 15.40 -0.26
C VAL A 53 14.63 16.53 -0.15
N LEU A 54 14.59 17.23 0.99
CA LEU A 54 13.66 18.34 1.21
C LEU A 54 14.00 19.59 0.39
N SER A 55 15.25 19.76 0.01
CA SER A 55 15.70 20.86 -0.87
C SER A 55 15.51 20.56 -2.36
N ASP A 56 15.32 19.29 -2.75
CA ASP A 56 15.06 18.91 -4.14
C ASP A 56 13.57 19.07 -4.47
N ALA A 57 13.25 20.11 -5.25
CA ALA A 57 11.88 20.42 -5.65
C ALA A 57 11.20 19.28 -6.42
N ARG A 58 11.96 18.46 -7.15
CA ARG A 58 11.40 17.32 -7.87
C ARG A 58 10.99 16.19 -6.93
N LEU A 59 11.83 15.88 -5.94
CA LEU A 59 11.53 14.84 -4.96
C LEU A 59 10.38 15.26 -4.04
N THR A 60 10.35 16.51 -3.57
CA THR A 60 9.26 17.01 -2.74
C THR A 60 7.93 17.08 -3.49
N SER A 61 7.93 17.50 -4.76
CA SER A 61 6.70 17.49 -5.57
C SER A 61 6.22 16.05 -5.84
N ALA A 62 7.11 15.11 -6.09
CA ALA A 62 6.78 13.70 -6.25
C ALA A 62 6.17 13.11 -4.96
N LEU A 63 6.72 13.46 -3.79
CA LEU A 63 6.19 13.05 -2.49
C LEU A 63 4.76 13.58 -2.27
N VAL A 64 4.56 14.89 -2.50
CA VAL A 64 3.23 15.52 -2.38
C VAL A 64 2.22 14.87 -3.33
N ASN A 65 2.59 14.66 -4.59
CA ASN A 65 1.74 13.98 -5.56
C ASN A 65 1.39 12.55 -5.14
N SER A 66 2.35 11.79 -4.61
CA SER A 66 2.11 10.45 -4.09
C SER A 66 1.16 10.45 -2.90
N LEU A 67 1.32 11.39 -1.97
CA LEU A 67 0.42 11.55 -0.82
C LEU A 67 -1.00 11.93 -1.26
N LEU A 68 -1.14 12.86 -2.21
CA LEU A 68 -2.44 13.24 -2.76
C LEU A 68 -3.15 12.04 -3.41
N VAL A 69 -2.44 11.31 -4.28
CA VAL A 69 -3.00 10.11 -4.91
C VAL A 69 -3.38 9.07 -3.84
N ALA A 70 -2.53 8.82 -2.85
CA ALA A 70 -2.79 7.86 -1.80
C ALA A 70 -4.04 8.23 -0.98
N VAL A 71 -4.16 9.47 -0.53
CA VAL A 71 -5.30 9.93 0.27
C VAL A 71 -6.59 9.88 -0.55
N LEU A 72 -6.59 10.45 -1.75
CA LEU A 72 -7.79 10.52 -2.58
C LEU A 72 -8.26 9.14 -3.04
N SER A 73 -7.34 8.26 -3.46
CA SER A 73 -7.69 6.91 -3.87
C SER A 73 -8.16 6.05 -2.70
N SER A 74 -7.57 6.22 -1.50
CA SER A 74 -8.02 5.51 -0.29
C SER A 74 -9.42 5.93 0.12
N LEU A 75 -9.71 7.23 0.16
CA LEU A 75 -11.04 7.75 0.47
C LEU A 75 -12.08 7.24 -0.53
N ALA A 76 -11.78 7.28 -1.81
CA ALA A 76 -12.66 6.77 -2.85
C ALA A 76 -12.89 5.26 -2.71
N SER A 77 -11.82 4.48 -2.48
CA SER A 77 -11.92 3.02 -2.31
C SER A 77 -12.74 2.62 -1.09
N VAL A 78 -12.53 3.30 0.05
CA VAL A 78 -13.30 3.04 1.27
C VAL A 78 -14.76 3.41 1.08
N THR A 79 -15.03 4.57 0.48
CA THR A 79 -16.42 5.02 0.23
C THR A 79 -17.16 4.08 -0.70
N LEU A 80 -16.56 3.72 -1.83
CA LEU A 80 -17.16 2.80 -2.80
C LEU A 80 -17.28 1.38 -2.23
N GLY A 81 -16.28 0.90 -1.52
CA GLY A 81 -16.30 -0.40 -0.84
C GLY A 81 -17.40 -0.46 0.22
N PHE A 82 -17.53 0.58 1.05
CA PHE A 82 -18.60 0.69 2.04
C PHE A 82 -19.98 0.73 1.40
N LEU A 83 -20.20 1.59 0.40
CA LEU A 83 -21.49 1.68 -0.28
C LEU A 83 -21.87 0.39 -0.96
N SER A 84 -20.91 -0.30 -1.57
CA SER A 84 -21.12 -1.61 -2.18
C SER A 84 -21.49 -2.66 -1.13
N ALA A 85 -20.72 -2.77 -0.04
CA ALA A 85 -21.00 -3.71 1.04
C ALA A 85 -22.36 -3.44 1.69
N TRP A 86 -22.66 -2.18 1.99
CA TRP A 86 -23.95 -1.78 2.54
C TRP A 86 -25.12 -2.08 1.59
N GLY A 87 -24.94 -1.83 0.29
CA GLY A 87 -25.94 -2.16 -0.73
C GLY A 87 -26.25 -3.66 -0.78
N PHE A 88 -25.21 -4.51 -0.78
CA PHE A 88 -25.39 -5.97 -0.74
C PHE A 88 -26.00 -6.49 0.57
N ALA A 89 -25.77 -5.81 1.70
CA ALA A 89 -26.34 -6.19 2.99
C ALA A 89 -27.83 -5.79 3.13
N ARG A 90 -28.25 -4.71 2.45
CA ARG A 90 -29.59 -4.13 2.62
C ARG A 90 -30.58 -4.52 1.51
N PHE A 91 -30.07 -4.79 0.30
CA PHE A 91 -30.92 -5.02 -0.86
C PHE A 91 -30.72 -6.41 -1.42
N VAL A 92 -31.83 -7.07 -1.78
CA VAL A 92 -31.80 -8.34 -2.51
C VAL A 92 -31.60 -8.03 -3.98
N LEU A 93 -30.33 -8.08 -4.42
CA LEU A 93 -29.95 -7.77 -5.81
C LEU A 93 -29.99 -9.05 -6.66
N PRO A 94 -30.69 -9.05 -7.80
CA PRO A 94 -30.62 -10.18 -8.73
C PRO A 94 -29.18 -10.31 -9.23
N GLY A 95 -28.66 -11.55 -9.25
CA GLY A 95 -27.26 -11.79 -9.66
C GLY A 95 -26.21 -11.35 -8.63
N SER A 96 -26.59 -11.14 -7.36
CA SER A 96 -25.66 -10.69 -6.30
C SER A 96 -24.40 -11.52 -6.16
N ALA A 97 -24.47 -12.84 -6.40
CA ALA A 97 -23.31 -13.73 -6.37
C ALA A 97 -22.29 -13.38 -7.48
N LEU A 98 -22.77 -13.13 -8.69
CA LEU A 98 -21.94 -12.74 -9.83
C LEU A 98 -21.31 -11.36 -9.58
N LEU A 99 -22.10 -10.38 -9.11
CA LEU A 99 -21.61 -9.03 -8.84
C LEU A 99 -20.54 -9.03 -7.74
N ARG A 100 -20.73 -9.79 -6.66
CA ARG A 100 -19.71 -9.98 -5.62
C ARG A 100 -18.44 -10.62 -6.19
N GLY A 101 -18.61 -11.67 -7.00
CA GLY A 101 -17.49 -12.31 -7.68
C GLY A 101 -16.69 -11.31 -8.53
N LEU A 102 -17.37 -10.45 -9.30
CA LEU A 102 -16.73 -9.42 -10.11
C LEU A 102 -15.99 -8.38 -9.28
N ILE A 103 -16.58 -7.92 -8.17
CA ILE A 103 -15.93 -6.96 -7.27
C ILE A 103 -14.67 -7.56 -6.63
N THR A 104 -14.71 -8.84 -6.25
CA THR A 104 -13.58 -9.51 -5.58
C THR A 104 -12.56 -10.13 -6.54
N LEU A 105 -12.89 -10.22 -7.82
CA LEU A 105 -12.01 -10.81 -8.85
C LEU A 105 -10.59 -10.21 -8.87
N PRO A 106 -10.40 -8.89 -8.72
CA PRO A 106 -9.04 -8.32 -8.68
C PRO A 106 -8.16 -8.85 -7.55
N LEU A 107 -8.73 -9.39 -6.46
CA LEU A 107 -7.94 -10.00 -5.37
C LEU A 107 -7.24 -11.29 -5.79
N THR A 108 -7.73 -11.95 -6.84
CA THR A 108 -7.19 -13.21 -7.36
C THR A 108 -6.16 -13.02 -8.48
N VAL A 109 -6.03 -11.78 -8.98
CA VAL A 109 -5.15 -11.44 -10.10
C VAL A 109 -3.93 -10.67 -9.57
N SER A 110 -2.76 -10.95 -10.13
CA SER A 110 -1.55 -10.17 -9.78
C SER A 110 -1.73 -8.68 -10.07
N TYR A 111 -1.34 -7.82 -9.13
CA TYR A 111 -1.40 -6.36 -9.28
C TYR A 111 -0.61 -5.86 -10.51
N LEU A 112 0.45 -6.57 -10.88
CA LEU A 112 1.22 -6.26 -12.10
C LEU A 112 0.35 -6.43 -13.35
N ILE A 113 -0.40 -7.52 -13.43
CA ILE A 113 -1.29 -7.80 -14.58
C ILE A 113 -2.42 -6.77 -14.63
N ILE A 114 -3.02 -6.44 -13.48
CA ILE A 114 -4.05 -5.40 -13.41
C ILE A 114 -3.48 -4.05 -13.87
N GLY A 115 -2.29 -3.67 -13.38
CA GLY A 115 -1.64 -2.43 -13.76
C GLY A 115 -1.33 -2.35 -15.25
N MET A 116 -0.80 -3.42 -15.84
CA MET A 116 -0.54 -3.49 -17.29
C MET A 116 -1.85 -3.44 -18.09
N GLY A 117 -2.88 -4.17 -17.66
CA GLY A 117 -4.19 -4.15 -18.32
C GLY A 117 -4.83 -2.75 -18.30
N LEU A 118 -4.77 -2.06 -17.15
CA LEU A 118 -5.24 -0.69 -17.03
C LEU A 118 -4.43 0.28 -17.91
N LEU A 119 -3.10 0.11 -17.99
CA LEU A 119 -2.25 0.94 -18.84
C LEU A 119 -2.64 0.80 -20.32
N VAL A 120 -2.88 -0.42 -20.79
CA VAL A 120 -3.34 -0.70 -22.16
C VAL A 120 -4.73 -0.11 -22.38
N LEU A 121 -5.65 -0.31 -21.43
CA LEU A 121 -7.01 0.24 -21.49
C LEU A 121 -7.01 1.76 -21.55
N PHE A 122 -6.22 2.44 -20.71
CA PHE A 122 -6.12 3.89 -20.71
C PHE A 122 -5.51 4.44 -22.00
N ASN A 123 -4.49 3.74 -22.51
CA ASN A 123 -3.90 4.10 -23.82
C ASN A 123 -4.92 3.97 -24.96
N TRP A 124 -5.71 2.92 -24.94
CA TRP A 124 -6.79 2.67 -25.92
C TRP A 124 -7.91 3.70 -25.84
N ALA A 125 -8.27 4.09 -24.61
CA ALA A 125 -9.29 5.10 -24.33
C ALA A 125 -8.79 6.53 -24.49
N GLY A 126 -7.53 6.75 -24.88
CA GLY A 126 -6.95 8.09 -25.00
C GLY A 126 -6.76 8.83 -23.67
N VAL A 127 -6.79 8.10 -22.53
CA VAL A 127 -6.59 8.69 -21.19
C VAL A 127 -5.09 8.96 -20.99
N PRO A 128 -4.67 10.22 -20.77
CA PRO A 128 -3.27 10.53 -20.61
C PRO A 128 -2.70 9.92 -19.31
N LYS A 129 -1.42 9.58 -19.33
CA LYS A 129 -0.67 9.15 -18.14
C LYS A 129 -0.58 10.31 -17.15
N SER A 130 -1.39 10.28 -16.11
CA SER A 130 -1.57 11.35 -15.14
C SER A 130 -1.75 10.81 -13.73
N LEU A 131 -1.71 11.71 -12.73
CA LEU A 131 -2.02 11.36 -11.34
C LEU A 131 -3.44 10.79 -11.18
N LEU A 132 -4.38 11.27 -12.00
CA LEU A 132 -5.75 10.76 -12.02
C LEU A 132 -5.80 9.30 -12.52
N ALA A 133 -5.09 8.99 -13.60
CA ALA A 133 -4.99 7.61 -14.08
C ALA A 133 -4.36 6.68 -13.04
N ALA A 134 -3.30 7.12 -12.36
CA ALA A 134 -2.70 6.39 -11.25
C ALA A 134 -3.69 6.20 -10.09
N GLY A 135 -4.43 7.23 -9.71
CA GLY A 135 -5.46 7.19 -8.67
C GLY A 135 -6.56 6.17 -8.99
N ILE A 136 -7.06 6.13 -10.22
CA ILE A 136 -8.03 5.13 -10.68
C ILE A 136 -7.46 3.72 -10.54
N GLY A 137 -6.20 3.51 -10.93
CA GLY A 137 -5.51 2.24 -10.76
C GLY A 137 -5.48 1.78 -9.30
N HIS A 138 -5.16 2.69 -8.38
CA HIS A 138 -5.19 2.40 -6.94
C HIS A 138 -6.58 2.09 -6.42
N ILE A 139 -7.62 2.78 -6.91
CA ILE A 139 -9.01 2.48 -6.56
C ILE A 139 -9.39 1.07 -7.00
N VAL A 140 -9.09 0.70 -8.24
CA VAL A 140 -9.41 -0.65 -8.77
C VAL A 140 -8.77 -1.76 -7.94
N ILE A 141 -7.54 -1.55 -7.45
CA ILE A 141 -6.81 -2.53 -6.64
C ILE A 141 -7.32 -2.57 -5.20
N ASN A 142 -7.63 -1.43 -4.59
CA ASN A 142 -7.97 -1.33 -3.18
C ASN A 142 -9.47 -1.54 -2.88
N LEU A 143 -10.35 -1.21 -3.82
CA LEU A 143 -11.80 -1.34 -3.64
C LEU A 143 -12.24 -2.77 -3.25
N PRO A 144 -11.76 -3.84 -3.91
CA PRO A 144 -12.10 -5.21 -3.52
C PRO A 144 -11.72 -5.54 -2.08
N LEU A 145 -10.56 -5.06 -1.63
CA LEU A 145 -10.09 -5.27 -0.26
C LEU A 145 -11.00 -4.54 0.74
N CYS A 146 -11.33 -3.27 0.48
CA CYS A 146 -12.26 -2.50 1.30
C CYS A 146 -13.63 -3.18 1.37
N PHE A 147 -14.14 -3.63 0.22
CA PHE A 147 -15.40 -4.37 0.16
C PHE A 147 -15.35 -5.65 1.01
N ALA A 148 -14.30 -6.47 0.86
CA ALA A 148 -14.17 -7.74 1.56
C ALA A 148 -14.00 -7.61 3.08
N ILE A 149 -13.43 -6.49 3.56
CA ILE A 149 -13.27 -6.22 5.01
C ILE A 149 -14.60 -5.74 5.62
N ILE A 150 -15.42 -5.02 4.87
CA ILE A 150 -16.64 -4.38 5.37
C ILE A 150 -17.86 -5.30 5.25
N TYR A 151 -17.90 -6.12 4.20
CA TYR A 151 -18.99 -7.06 3.93
C TYR A 151 -18.91 -8.33 4.77
#